data_56fcca19bfddf1a91d13205549ee0ea3
#
_entry.id   56fcca19bfddf1a91d13205549ee0ea3
#
_cell.length_a   1.000
_cell.length_b   1.000
_cell.length_c   1.000
_cell.angle_alpha   90.00
_cell.angle_beta   90.00
_cell.angle_gamma   90.00
#
_symmetry.space_group_name_H-M   'P 1'
#
loop_
_entity.id
_entity.type
_entity.pdbx_description
1 polymer ?
#
loop_
_entity_poly.entity_id
_entity_poly.type
_entity_poly.pdbx_seq_one_letter_code
_entity_poly.pdbx_strand_id
1 'polypeptide(L)'
;ITLGKPGEEAFLEMQAEHGIVSKGAKVVADEKVENGYMVSNLCGGLGELLFDTIEAPEDGDYSLTIVFRKGGLKRKFLVCLVNDEKEYDCYFPSSKGFTPDGRLQIVINLKKGLNTLKFYNPVASRMDSAQRQYTNMGRELQRATREFAEKNGTPEKPICYSLCEWGMNQPWKWG
;
A
#
# COMPACT_ATOMS: atom_id res chain seq x y z
N ILE A 1 -10.93 4.82 4.36
CA ILE A 1 -10.70 3.42 3.98
C ILE A 1 -11.97 2.61 4.11
N THR A 2 -12.14 1.58 3.29
CA THR A 2 -13.22 0.60 3.44
C THR A 2 -12.65 -0.81 3.46
N LEU A 3 -13.30 -1.71 4.20
CA LEU A 3 -12.96 -3.13 4.31
C LEU A 3 -14.17 -4.01 4.03
N GLY A 4 -13.98 -5.05 3.20
CA GLY A 4 -14.99 -6.06 2.89
C GLY A 4 -14.34 -7.38 2.50
N LYS A 5 -15.12 -8.45 2.39
CA LYS A 5 -14.62 -9.67 1.75
C LYS A 5 -14.36 -9.42 0.26
N PRO A 6 -13.38 -10.10 -0.37
CA PRO A 6 -13.16 -9.95 -1.79
C PRO A 6 -14.42 -10.27 -2.61
N GLY A 7 -14.90 -9.28 -3.39
CA GLY A 7 -16.12 -9.41 -4.18
C GLY A 7 -17.44 -9.13 -3.46
N GLU A 8 -17.41 -8.77 -2.19
CA GLU A 8 -18.57 -8.42 -1.38
C GLU A 8 -18.61 -6.91 -1.04
N GLU A 9 -19.74 -6.44 -0.55
CA GLU A 9 -19.86 -5.08 -0.03
C GLU A 9 -18.97 -4.89 1.21
N ALA A 10 -18.51 -3.65 1.40
CA ALA A 10 -17.71 -3.31 2.58
C ALA A 10 -18.59 -3.37 3.85
N PHE A 11 -18.10 -4.05 4.86
CA PHE A 11 -18.75 -4.10 6.18
C PHE A 11 -18.27 -2.98 7.11
N LEU A 12 -17.15 -2.34 6.80
CA LEU A 12 -16.55 -1.29 7.60
C LEU A 12 -16.07 -0.15 6.69
N GLU A 13 -16.43 1.07 7.08
CA GLU A 13 -15.88 2.30 6.52
C GLU A 13 -15.31 3.16 7.65
N MET A 14 -14.10 3.70 7.44
CA MET A 14 -13.44 4.59 8.39
C MET A 14 -12.82 5.77 7.67
N GLN A 15 -13.01 6.94 8.23
CA GLN A 15 -12.38 8.17 7.74
C GLN A 15 -10.98 8.31 8.33
N ALA A 16 -10.05 8.84 7.52
CA ALA A 16 -8.64 8.92 7.90
C ALA A 16 -8.40 9.83 9.12
N GLU A 17 -9.18 10.87 9.25
CA GLU A 17 -9.12 11.83 10.36
C GLU A 17 -9.54 11.24 11.72
N HIS A 18 -10.23 10.09 11.72
CA HIS A 18 -10.59 9.36 12.93
C HIS A 18 -9.49 8.42 13.43
N GLY A 19 -8.46 8.21 12.61
CA GLY A 19 -7.29 7.45 13.02
C GLY A 19 -6.32 8.26 13.87
N ILE A 20 -5.38 7.57 14.51
CA ILE A 20 -4.33 8.19 15.32
C ILE A 20 -3.21 8.63 14.39
N VAL A 21 -2.98 9.94 14.28
CA VAL A 21 -1.90 10.52 13.48
C VAL A 21 -0.68 10.83 14.33
N SER A 22 0.51 10.53 13.83
CA SER A 22 1.77 10.75 14.52
C SER A 22 2.94 11.02 13.57
N LYS A 23 4.12 11.28 14.12
CA LYS A 23 5.40 11.46 13.39
C LYS A 23 5.34 12.47 12.24
N GLY A 24 4.51 13.49 12.35
CA GLY A 24 4.38 14.55 11.35
C GLY A 24 3.23 14.39 10.38
N ALA A 25 2.45 13.31 10.42
CA ALA A 25 1.15 13.24 9.77
C ALA A 25 0.21 14.29 10.37
N LYS A 26 -0.67 14.87 9.56
CA LYS A 26 -1.58 15.95 9.98
C LYS A 26 -2.96 15.75 9.37
N VAL A 27 -3.99 15.95 10.18
CA VAL A 27 -5.34 16.16 9.69
C VAL A 27 -5.42 17.57 9.11
N VAL A 28 -5.86 17.70 7.88
CA VAL A 28 -6.02 18.98 7.18
C VAL A 28 -7.43 19.10 6.62
N ALA A 29 -8.01 20.29 6.71
CA ALA A 29 -9.29 20.58 6.11
C ALA A 29 -9.14 20.72 4.58
N ASP A 30 -10.06 20.11 3.82
CA ASP A 30 -10.19 20.30 2.38
C ASP A 30 -11.66 20.15 1.98
N GLU A 31 -12.30 21.25 1.61
CA GLU A 31 -13.71 21.29 1.22
C GLU A 31 -14.07 20.41 0.01
N LYS A 32 -13.05 19.92 -0.71
CA LYS A 32 -13.23 19.06 -1.89
C LYS A 32 -13.25 17.57 -1.55
N VAL A 33 -13.06 17.18 -0.28
CA VAL A 33 -13.22 15.81 0.19
C VAL A 33 -14.59 15.63 0.85
N GLU A 34 -15.10 14.40 0.78
CA GLU A 34 -16.46 14.08 1.20
C GLU A 34 -16.81 14.56 2.62
N ASN A 35 -15.89 14.36 3.58
CA ASN A 35 -16.08 14.78 4.97
C ASN A 35 -15.32 16.07 5.35
N GLY A 36 -14.78 16.78 4.38
CA GLY A 36 -14.07 18.03 4.59
C GLY A 36 -12.67 17.92 5.20
N TYR A 37 -12.17 16.69 5.45
CA TYR A 37 -10.85 16.44 6.06
C TYR A 37 -10.09 15.33 5.37
N MET A 38 -8.77 15.40 5.43
CA MET A 38 -7.88 14.32 5.00
C MET A 38 -6.61 14.28 5.85
N VAL A 39 -5.89 13.14 5.82
CA VAL A 39 -4.59 13.02 6.45
C VAL A 39 -3.48 13.25 5.42
N SER A 40 -2.58 14.17 5.73
CA SER A 40 -1.45 14.57 4.91
C SER A 40 -0.11 14.13 5.51
N ASN A 41 0.99 14.28 4.74
CA ASN A 41 2.37 14.00 5.15
C ASN A 41 2.69 12.52 5.44
N LEU A 42 1.96 11.58 4.84
CA LEU A 42 2.24 10.14 4.99
C LEU A 42 3.35 9.64 4.06
N CYS A 43 3.50 10.22 2.87
CA CYS A 43 4.34 9.66 1.81
C CYS A 43 5.79 10.15 1.77
N GLY A 44 6.27 10.83 2.78
CA GLY A 44 7.63 11.41 2.81
C GLY A 44 8.55 10.82 3.89
N GLY A 45 8.21 9.69 4.47
CA GLY A 45 8.92 9.12 5.61
C GLY A 45 8.67 9.87 6.92
N LEU A 46 7.70 10.76 6.93
CA LEU A 46 7.51 11.70 8.05
C LEU A 46 6.33 11.34 8.94
N GLY A 47 5.28 10.73 8.42
CA GLY A 47 4.03 10.56 9.14
C GLY A 47 3.55 9.13 9.24
N GLU A 48 2.77 8.86 10.29
CA GLU A 48 2.06 7.59 10.49
C GLU A 48 0.58 7.86 10.74
N LEU A 49 -0.25 6.95 10.26
CA LEU A 49 -1.69 6.89 10.51
C LEU A 49 -2.01 5.48 11.00
N LEU A 50 -2.56 5.37 12.21
CA LEU A 50 -2.94 4.10 12.84
C LEU A 50 -4.46 4.05 13.02
N PHE A 51 -5.05 2.94 12.61
CA PHE A 51 -6.36 2.49 13.04
C PHE A 51 -6.17 1.30 13.96
N ASP A 52 -6.60 1.40 15.20
CA ASP A 52 -6.37 0.41 16.27
C ASP A 52 -7.62 -0.37 16.67
N THR A 53 -8.75 -0.12 16.02
CA THR A 53 -10.07 -0.67 16.35
C THR A 53 -10.76 -1.33 15.17
N ILE A 54 -9.99 -2.02 14.32
CA ILE A 54 -10.54 -2.75 13.17
C ILE A 54 -11.06 -4.10 13.65
N GLU A 55 -12.36 -4.26 13.76
CA GLU A 55 -12.96 -5.54 14.14
C GLU A 55 -13.31 -6.36 12.90
N ALA A 56 -12.65 -7.52 12.74
CA ALA A 56 -12.95 -8.48 11.68
C ALA A 56 -13.86 -9.61 12.19
N PRO A 57 -14.92 -9.99 11.45
CA PRO A 57 -15.86 -11.01 11.90
C PRO A 57 -15.26 -12.43 11.96
N GLU A 58 -14.25 -12.71 11.15
CA GLU A 58 -13.56 -14.00 11.06
C GLU A 58 -12.13 -13.84 10.56
N ASP A 59 -11.32 -14.91 10.68
CA ASP A 59 -10.00 -14.98 10.07
C ASP A 59 -10.12 -15.01 8.54
N GLY A 60 -9.22 -14.35 7.83
CA GLY A 60 -9.15 -14.51 6.39
C GLY A 60 -8.70 -13.28 5.61
N ASP A 61 -8.86 -13.36 4.31
CA ASP A 61 -8.49 -12.30 3.37
C ASP A 61 -9.62 -11.27 3.23
N TYR A 62 -9.23 -10.01 3.28
CA TYR A 62 -10.12 -8.86 3.16
C TYR A 62 -9.61 -7.89 2.09
N SER A 63 -10.54 -7.33 1.35
CA SER A 63 -10.30 -6.27 0.38
C SER A 63 -10.26 -4.93 1.11
N LEU A 64 -9.08 -4.32 1.17
CA LEU A 64 -8.88 -2.97 1.70
C LEU A 64 -8.87 -1.98 0.55
N THR A 65 -9.83 -1.06 0.53
CA THR A 65 -9.85 0.05 -0.41
C THR A 65 -9.42 1.35 0.28
N ILE A 66 -8.44 2.01 -0.30
CA ILE A 66 -7.90 3.29 0.17
C ILE A 66 -8.30 4.36 -0.82
N VAL A 67 -9.05 5.36 -0.38
CA VAL A 67 -9.33 6.57 -1.16
C VAL A 67 -8.22 7.56 -0.88
N PHE A 68 -7.63 8.13 -1.93
CA PHE A 68 -6.47 9.02 -1.78
C PHE A 68 -6.49 10.16 -2.79
N ARG A 69 -5.81 11.24 -2.43
CA ARG A 69 -5.46 12.33 -3.33
C ARG A 69 -3.97 12.42 -3.50
N LYS A 70 -3.53 12.55 -4.73
CA LYS A 70 -2.13 12.60 -5.06
C LYS A 70 -1.86 13.68 -6.11
N GLY A 71 -1.12 14.70 -5.70
CA GLY A 71 -0.59 15.68 -6.63
C GLY A 71 0.64 15.18 -7.38
N GLY A 72 0.66 15.42 -8.69
CA GLY A 72 1.82 15.16 -9.54
C GLY A 72 1.93 13.73 -10.09
N LEU A 73 2.83 13.57 -11.06
CA LEU A 73 3.01 12.34 -11.84
C LEU A 73 3.86 11.26 -11.14
N LYS A 74 4.58 11.61 -10.07
CA LYS A 74 5.48 10.67 -9.40
C LYS A 74 4.68 9.61 -8.63
N ARG A 75 5.05 8.35 -8.79
CA ARG A 75 4.52 7.25 -7.98
C ARG A 75 4.82 7.52 -6.50
N LYS A 76 3.87 7.22 -5.67
CA LYS A 76 3.98 7.28 -4.20
C LYS A 76 3.61 5.92 -3.66
N PHE A 77 4.20 5.53 -2.54
CA PHE A 77 3.78 4.35 -1.84
C PHE A 77 3.77 4.56 -0.33
N LEU A 78 3.02 3.72 0.33
CA LEU A 78 3.00 3.52 1.78
C LEU A 78 3.10 2.03 2.04
N VAL A 79 3.39 1.68 3.25
CA VAL A 79 3.20 0.34 3.79
C VAL A 79 1.97 0.35 4.67
N CYS A 80 1.11 -0.63 4.49
CA CYS A 80 0.07 -0.99 5.45
C CYS A 80 0.62 -2.14 6.30
N LEU A 81 0.96 -1.87 7.55
CA LEU A 81 1.39 -2.87 8.52
C LEU A 81 0.16 -3.35 9.32
N VAL A 82 -0.14 -4.63 9.23
CA VAL A 82 -1.26 -5.28 9.92
C VAL A 82 -0.74 -5.94 11.18
N ASN A 83 -1.34 -5.62 12.33
CA ASN A 83 -1.07 -6.20 13.65
C ASN A 83 0.42 -6.14 14.06
N ASP A 84 1.16 -5.15 13.59
CA ASP A 84 2.61 -5.03 13.74
C ASP A 84 3.42 -6.27 13.24
N GLU A 85 2.80 -7.14 12.44
CA GLU A 85 3.38 -8.39 11.96
C GLU A 85 3.63 -8.41 10.45
N LYS A 86 2.64 -8.04 9.63
CA LYS A 86 2.69 -8.22 8.18
C LYS A 86 2.55 -6.92 7.42
N GLU A 87 3.54 -6.65 6.56
CA GLU A 87 3.55 -5.49 5.68
C GLU A 87 2.91 -5.80 4.33
N TYR A 88 2.11 -4.83 3.84
CA TYR A 88 1.54 -4.81 2.50
C TYR A 88 1.89 -3.51 1.82
N ASP A 89 2.52 -3.59 0.65
CA ASP A 89 2.89 -2.41 -0.11
C ASP A 89 1.70 -1.80 -0.85
N CYS A 90 1.46 -0.52 -0.61
CA CYS A 90 0.41 0.28 -1.24
C CYS A 90 1.02 1.23 -2.27
N TYR A 91 1.00 0.86 -3.55
CA TYR A 91 1.50 1.70 -4.64
C TYR A 91 0.39 2.53 -5.24
N PHE A 92 0.40 3.82 -4.96
CA PHE A 92 -0.62 4.76 -5.43
C PHE A 92 -0.37 5.13 -6.90
N PRO A 93 -1.30 4.80 -7.81
CA PRO A 93 -1.19 5.18 -9.21
C PRO A 93 -1.20 6.69 -9.38
N SER A 94 -0.77 7.17 -10.55
CA SER A 94 -0.89 8.58 -10.89
C SER A 94 -2.37 8.92 -11.01
N SER A 95 -2.85 9.85 -10.17
CA SER A 95 -4.11 10.53 -10.43
C SER A 95 -3.85 11.73 -11.34
N LYS A 96 -4.74 12.00 -12.29
CA LYS A 96 -4.61 13.13 -13.24
C LYS A 96 -4.84 14.50 -12.56
N GLY A 97 -4.26 14.70 -11.36
CA GLY A 97 -4.46 15.88 -10.55
C GLY A 97 -5.00 15.55 -9.16
N PHE A 98 -5.40 16.58 -8.39
CA PHE A 98 -5.99 16.40 -7.06
C PHE A 98 -7.49 16.03 -7.08
N THR A 99 -8.09 15.95 -8.24
CA THR A 99 -9.48 15.55 -8.47
C THR A 99 -9.57 14.82 -9.80
N PRO A 100 -10.33 13.70 -9.92
CA PRO A 100 -11.06 12.99 -8.87
C PRO A 100 -10.15 12.23 -7.90
N ASP A 101 -10.73 11.75 -6.80
CA ASP A 101 -10.02 10.90 -5.84
C ASP A 101 -9.58 9.59 -6.49
N GLY A 102 -8.34 9.18 -6.22
CA GLY A 102 -7.84 7.87 -6.60
C GLY A 102 -8.33 6.80 -5.63
N ARG A 103 -8.48 5.59 -6.12
CA ARG A 103 -8.79 4.40 -5.33
C ARG A 103 -7.69 3.36 -5.53
N LEU A 104 -7.19 2.82 -4.43
CA LEU A 104 -6.28 1.68 -4.41
C LEU A 104 -6.93 0.55 -3.63
N GLN A 105 -7.00 -0.62 -4.24
CA GLN A 105 -7.51 -1.82 -3.60
C GLN A 105 -6.38 -2.84 -3.47
N ILE A 106 -6.22 -3.37 -2.26
CA ILE A 106 -5.27 -4.46 -1.96
C ILE A 106 -5.99 -5.52 -1.13
N VAL A 107 -5.47 -6.73 -1.13
CA VAL A 107 -5.93 -7.80 -0.26
C VAL A 107 -4.98 -7.90 0.93
N ILE A 108 -5.56 -7.86 2.14
CA ILE A 108 -4.85 -8.03 3.41
C ILE A 108 -5.45 -9.19 4.19
N ASN A 109 -4.66 -9.83 5.04
CA ASN A 109 -5.14 -10.88 5.92
C ASN A 109 -5.40 -10.32 7.32
N LEU A 110 -6.60 -10.54 7.86
CA LEU A 110 -6.98 -10.15 9.21
C LEU A 110 -7.30 -11.37 10.05
N LYS A 111 -7.13 -11.22 11.36
CA LYS A 111 -7.57 -12.19 12.37
C LYS A 111 -8.98 -11.85 12.85
N LYS A 112 -9.73 -12.85 13.26
CA LYS A 112 -11.02 -12.61 13.93
C LYS A 112 -10.84 -11.74 15.16
N GLY A 113 -11.71 -10.73 15.32
CA GLY A 113 -11.67 -9.76 16.41
C GLY A 113 -10.85 -8.52 16.04
N LEU A 114 -10.24 -7.91 17.04
CA LEU A 114 -9.53 -6.63 16.88
C LEU A 114 -8.21 -6.77 16.12
N ASN A 115 -8.02 -5.90 15.16
CA ASN A 115 -6.81 -5.76 14.36
C ASN A 115 -6.36 -4.30 14.34
N THR A 116 -5.08 -4.09 14.04
CA THR A 116 -4.51 -2.77 13.79
C THR A 116 -4.05 -2.62 12.35
N LEU A 117 -4.27 -1.45 11.75
CA LEU A 117 -3.73 -1.08 10.45
C LEU A 117 -2.90 0.20 10.59
N LYS A 118 -1.60 0.10 10.37
CA LYS A 118 -0.69 1.25 10.42
C LYS A 118 -0.17 1.59 9.02
N PHE A 119 -0.40 2.81 8.59
CA PHE A 119 0.07 3.33 7.31
C PHE A 119 1.27 4.24 7.53
N TYR A 120 2.38 3.96 6.85
CA TYR A 120 3.60 4.74 6.93
C TYR A 120 4.51 4.51 5.72
N ASN A 121 5.50 5.37 5.53
CA ASN A 121 6.51 5.17 4.52
C ASN A 121 7.85 4.80 5.20
N PRO A 122 8.36 3.58 5.06
CA PRO A 122 9.57 3.12 5.75
C PRO A 122 10.86 3.64 5.09
N VAL A 123 10.78 4.25 3.91
CA VAL A 123 11.97 4.68 3.16
C VAL A 123 12.09 6.19 3.11
N ALA A 124 13.23 6.68 3.56
CA ALA A 124 13.54 8.11 3.59
C ALA A 124 14.12 8.60 2.25
N SER A 125 14.73 7.73 1.47
CA SER A 125 15.42 8.07 0.23
C SER A 125 14.68 7.56 -1.02
N ARG A 126 14.95 8.22 -2.13
CA ARG A 126 14.45 7.81 -3.44
C ARG A 126 15.08 6.49 -3.91
N MET A 127 16.33 6.26 -3.53
CA MET A 127 17.08 5.04 -3.84
C MET A 127 16.49 3.84 -3.12
N ASP A 128 16.20 3.96 -1.82
CA ASP A 128 15.58 2.89 -1.03
C ASP A 128 14.19 2.54 -1.55
N SER A 129 13.42 3.54 -1.98
CA SER A 129 12.13 3.32 -2.61
C SER A 129 12.23 2.54 -3.93
N ALA A 130 13.20 2.86 -4.78
CA ALA A 130 13.43 2.15 -6.04
C ALA A 130 13.86 0.70 -5.78
N GLN A 131 14.84 0.48 -4.93
CA GLN A 131 15.30 -0.83 -4.53
C GLN A 131 14.14 -1.70 -4.02
N ARG A 132 13.32 -1.17 -3.09
CA ARG A 132 12.17 -1.89 -2.54
C ARG A 132 11.17 -2.30 -3.65
N GLN A 133 10.85 -1.39 -4.56
CA GLN A 133 9.91 -1.66 -5.65
C GLN A 133 10.42 -2.76 -6.59
N TYR A 134 11.68 -2.67 -7.01
CA TYR A 134 12.28 -3.69 -7.89
C TYR A 134 12.43 -5.03 -7.19
N THR A 135 12.84 -5.05 -5.93
CA THR A 135 12.94 -6.29 -5.13
C THR A 135 11.58 -6.97 -4.99
N ASN A 136 10.52 -6.21 -4.70
CA ASN A 136 9.18 -6.77 -4.58
C ASN A 136 8.68 -7.33 -5.92
N MET A 137 8.86 -6.61 -7.02
CA MET A 137 8.49 -7.08 -8.35
C MET A 137 9.26 -8.37 -8.71
N GLY A 138 10.58 -8.40 -8.48
CA GLY A 138 11.40 -9.59 -8.74
C GLY A 138 10.92 -10.81 -7.95
N ARG A 139 10.59 -10.63 -6.68
CA ARG A 139 10.04 -11.68 -5.82
C ARG A 139 8.70 -12.22 -6.33
N GLU A 140 7.80 -11.33 -6.73
CA GLU A 140 6.50 -11.71 -7.27
C GLU A 140 6.62 -12.42 -8.62
N LEU A 141 7.54 -12.01 -9.48
CA LEU A 141 7.82 -12.71 -10.73
C LEU A 141 8.35 -14.14 -10.48
N GLN A 142 9.27 -14.31 -9.54
CA GLN A 142 9.77 -15.63 -9.15
C GLN A 142 8.65 -16.51 -8.58
N ARG A 143 7.78 -15.94 -7.73
CA ARG A 143 6.63 -16.67 -7.21
C ARG A 143 5.69 -17.12 -8.33
N ALA A 144 5.36 -16.23 -9.24
CA ALA A 144 4.45 -16.52 -10.35
C ALA A 144 4.96 -17.64 -11.27
N THR A 145 6.28 -17.66 -11.58
CA THR A 145 6.86 -18.76 -12.40
C THR A 145 6.82 -20.09 -11.69
N ARG A 146 7.07 -20.10 -10.38
CA ARG A 146 7.01 -21.32 -9.56
C ARG A 146 5.59 -21.88 -9.50
N GLU A 147 4.62 -21.03 -9.13
CA GLU A 147 3.19 -21.42 -9.06
C GLU A 147 2.68 -21.93 -10.42
N PHE A 148 3.09 -21.27 -11.51
CA PHE A 148 2.74 -21.74 -12.86
C PHE A 148 3.35 -23.11 -13.17
N ALA A 149 4.62 -23.31 -12.85
CA ALA A 149 5.32 -24.57 -13.09
C ALA A 149 4.68 -25.73 -12.31
N GLU A 150 4.41 -25.50 -11.02
CA GLU A 150 3.73 -26.46 -10.14
C GLU A 150 2.35 -26.84 -10.67
N LYS A 151 1.53 -25.82 -11.02
CA LYS A 151 0.17 -26.04 -11.53
C LYS A 151 0.11 -26.82 -12.84
N ASN A 152 1.12 -26.67 -13.71
CA ASN A 152 1.13 -27.25 -15.04
C ASN A 152 2.07 -28.46 -15.17
N GLY A 153 2.77 -28.87 -14.10
CA GLY A 153 3.73 -29.97 -14.13
C GLY A 153 4.91 -29.72 -15.08
N THR A 154 5.34 -28.46 -15.22
CA THR A 154 6.43 -28.05 -16.12
C THR A 154 7.61 -27.50 -15.31
N PRO A 155 8.83 -27.48 -15.85
CA PRO A 155 9.94 -26.76 -15.23
C PRO A 155 9.66 -25.26 -15.10
N GLU A 156 10.20 -24.63 -14.05
CA GLU A 156 10.21 -23.17 -13.92
C GLU A 156 10.89 -22.53 -15.15
N LYS A 157 10.26 -21.48 -15.67
CA LYS A 157 10.83 -20.70 -16.78
C LYS A 157 11.57 -19.49 -16.22
N PRO A 158 12.84 -19.27 -16.60
CA PRO A 158 13.56 -18.07 -16.18
C PRO A 158 12.91 -16.83 -16.77
N ILE A 159 12.84 -15.78 -15.96
CA ILE A 159 12.38 -14.44 -16.39
C ILE A 159 13.61 -13.53 -16.39
N CYS A 160 13.86 -12.85 -17.53
CA CYS A 160 14.81 -11.76 -17.60
C CYS A 160 14.14 -10.52 -17.02
N TYR A 161 14.64 -10.05 -15.87
CA TYR A 161 14.13 -8.85 -15.21
C TYR A 161 15.14 -7.73 -15.28
N SER A 162 14.84 -6.71 -16.07
CA SER A 162 15.72 -5.57 -16.29
C SER A 162 15.41 -4.41 -15.36
N LEU A 163 16.43 -3.88 -14.67
CA LEU A 163 16.32 -2.69 -13.83
C LEU A 163 16.50 -1.44 -14.69
N CYS A 164 15.41 -0.75 -15.02
CA CYS A 164 15.42 0.43 -15.88
C CYS A 164 15.41 1.72 -15.03
N GLU A 165 16.53 2.03 -14.37
CA GLU A 165 16.70 3.18 -13.48
C GLU A 165 17.55 4.30 -14.07
N TRP A 166 18.04 4.17 -15.31
CA TRP A 166 18.89 5.16 -16.00
C TRP A 166 20.07 5.64 -15.16
N GLY A 167 20.56 4.81 -14.24
CA GLY A 167 21.65 5.15 -13.32
C GLY A 167 21.27 6.10 -12.16
N MET A 168 20.03 6.59 -12.10
CA MET A 168 19.66 7.65 -11.16
C MET A 168 19.62 7.20 -9.69
N ASN A 169 19.29 5.94 -9.43
CA ASN A 169 19.21 5.39 -8.07
C ASN A 169 20.31 4.34 -7.81
N GLN A 170 21.42 4.45 -8.51
CA GLN A 170 22.59 3.58 -8.37
C GLN A 170 22.25 2.08 -8.38
N PRO A 171 21.52 1.56 -9.40
CA PRO A 171 21.03 0.17 -9.41
C PRO A 171 22.15 -0.87 -9.32
N TRP A 172 23.36 -0.53 -9.76
CA TRP A 172 24.55 -1.39 -9.66
C TRP A 172 25.00 -1.69 -8.22
N LYS A 173 24.45 -0.99 -7.20
CA LYS A 173 24.77 -1.24 -5.81
C LYS A 173 23.84 -2.24 -5.13
N TRP A 174 22.68 -2.48 -5.72
CA TRP A 174 21.63 -3.29 -5.08
C TRP A 174 20.84 -4.20 -6.05
N GLY A 175 21.06 -4.08 -7.35
CA GLY A 175 20.42 -4.88 -8.40
C GLY A 175 21.10 -6.21 -8.68
#